data_1a9f710ce8e370bc5255e3959a3deaf3
#
_entry.id   1a9f710ce8e370bc5255e3959a3deaf3
#
_cell.length_a   1.000
_cell.length_b   1.000
_cell.length_c   1.000
_cell.angle_alpha   90.00
_cell.angle_beta   90.00
_cell.angle_gamma   90.00
#
_symmetry.space_group_name_H-M   'P 1'
#
loop_
_entity.id
_entity.type
_entity.pdbx_description
1 polymer ?
#
loop_
_entity_poly.entity_id
_entity_poly.type
_entity_poly.pdbx_seq_one_letter_code
_entity_poly.pdbx_strand_id
1 'polypeptide(L)'
;MQKFPYDKKHLPFGHSGAVLDQEVMNFLNTMPLRFTEHMYDVNVTEEYLERYHAWIRMSALNLMAGLDDFPYKCYSHGTTESFDKFYMKHKDRRFRCFRGEYLYHQLAWRDKFNWLYADDDCLDANDALVISLPFGNTGNKHKLHEAALDECDRLGIPVLLDCCYFGISSAIEFNFKHECITDIVFSLSKTFPVAHARIGMRLSKYDDDDTLFVYNKNSYVNRLGAYIGLQLMENYSPDFIYKKYKSQQLEFCKHLGVEPSSTVLFGIAPQDKYVEYDRGDGSPDAELNRLSFHKFLPMSVEEFAQCIKQE
;
A
#
# COMPACT_ATOMS: atom_id res chain seq x y z
N MET A 1 -23.21 -13.71 -9.02
CA MET A 1 -22.11 -13.13 -8.25
C MET A 1 -20.96 -14.12 -8.25
N GLN A 2 -19.87 -13.81 -8.95
CA GLN A 2 -18.67 -14.65 -8.92
C GLN A 2 -18.12 -14.60 -7.50
N LYS A 3 -18.01 -15.76 -6.83
CA LYS A 3 -17.37 -15.84 -5.51
C LYS A 3 -15.95 -15.30 -5.64
N PHE A 4 -15.57 -14.38 -4.75
CA PHE A 4 -14.22 -13.92 -4.66
C PHE A 4 -13.30 -15.10 -4.35
N PRO A 5 -12.37 -15.47 -5.23
CA PRO A 5 -11.48 -16.61 -4.97
C PRO A 5 -10.53 -16.37 -3.78
N TYR A 6 -10.48 -15.13 -3.25
CA TYR A 6 -9.49 -14.69 -2.26
C TYR A 6 -10.04 -14.43 -0.86
N ASP A 7 -11.27 -14.84 -0.53
CA ASP A 7 -11.74 -14.70 0.85
C ASP A 7 -11.08 -15.74 1.75
N LYS A 8 -9.82 -15.47 2.07
CA LYS A 8 -8.97 -16.26 2.97
C LYS A 8 -8.95 -15.70 4.39
N LYS A 9 -9.91 -14.82 4.75
CA LYS A 9 -9.95 -14.17 6.09
C LYS A 9 -10.11 -15.16 7.23
N HIS A 10 -10.71 -16.31 6.96
CA HIS A 10 -10.85 -17.41 7.93
C HIS A 10 -9.54 -18.15 8.18
N LEU A 11 -8.55 -18.04 7.28
CA LEU A 11 -7.26 -18.67 7.46
C LEU A 11 -6.33 -17.78 8.31
N PRO A 12 -5.47 -18.36 9.16
CA PRO A 12 -4.59 -17.61 10.06
C PRO A 12 -3.76 -16.55 9.36
N PHE A 13 -3.15 -16.90 8.24
CA PHE A 13 -2.27 -16.02 7.47
C PHE A 13 -2.92 -15.39 6.24
N GLY A 14 -4.25 -15.54 6.08
CA GLY A 14 -4.95 -15.20 4.83
C GLY A 14 -5.25 -13.71 4.64
N HIS A 15 -5.30 -12.94 5.73
CA HIS A 15 -5.63 -11.50 5.71
C HIS A 15 -4.40 -10.65 6.03
N SER A 16 -4.28 -9.48 5.39
CA SER A 16 -3.23 -8.51 5.68
C SER A 16 -3.80 -7.23 6.25
N GLY A 17 -3.40 -6.89 7.46
CA GLY A 17 -3.71 -5.65 8.17
C GLY A 17 -2.44 -4.96 8.67
N ALA A 18 -2.59 -3.84 9.39
CA ALA A 18 -1.50 -3.26 10.16
C ALA A 18 -1.15 -4.14 11.36
N VAL A 19 0.08 -4.06 11.82
CA VAL A 19 0.48 -4.65 13.10
C VAL A 19 -0.22 -3.91 14.22
N LEU A 20 -0.85 -4.62 15.14
CA LEU A 20 -1.46 -4.05 16.35
C LEU A 20 -0.37 -3.83 17.43
N ASP A 21 0.56 -2.94 17.11
CA ASP A 21 1.67 -2.60 18.00
C ASP A 21 1.15 -1.93 19.28
N GLN A 22 1.51 -2.47 20.45
CA GLN A 22 0.99 -2.02 21.73
C GLN A 22 1.41 -0.59 22.07
N GLU A 23 2.62 -0.18 21.68
CA GLU A 23 3.12 1.17 21.91
C GLU A 23 2.31 2.18 21.10
N VAL A 24 2.11 1.91 19.80
CA VAL A 24 1.29 2.74 18.91
C VAL A 24 -0.17 2.76 19.37
N MET A 25 -0.72 1.61 19.80
CA MET A 25 -2.09 1.54 20.32
C MET A 25 -2.26 2.37 21.59
N ASN A 26 -1.29 2.32 22.51
CA ASN A 26 -1.31 3.13 23.73
C ASN A 26 -1.20 4.63 23.38
N PHE A 27 -0.33 5.00 22.45
CA PHE A 27 -0.22 6.38 21.97
C PHE A 27 -1.56 6.88 21.39
N LEU A 28 -2.21 6.11 20.52
CA LEU A 28 -3.50 6.47 19.93
C LEU A 28 -4.60 6.63 20.99
N ASN A 29 -4.61 5.77 22.02
CA ASN A 29 -5.59 5.82 23.10
C ASN A 29 -5.39 7.01 24.06
N THR A 30 -4.16 7.52 24.18
CA THR A 30 -3.81 8.63 25.08
C THR A 30 -3.64 9.97 24.36
N MET A 31 -3.68 9.96 23.04
CA MET A 31 -3.55 11.17 22.24
C MET A 31 -4.67 12.17 22.58
N PRO A 32 -4.36 13.46 22.80
CA PRO A 32 -5.35 14.46 23.18
C PRO A 32 -6.23 14.85 21.97
N LEU A 33 -7.24 14.04 21.69
CA LEU A 33 -8.20 14.30 20.61
C LEU A 33 -9.33 15.22 21.11
N ARG A 34 -9.26 16.50 20.73
CA ARG A 34 -10.31 17.50 20.96
C ARG A 34 -11.17 17.60 19.73
N PHE A 35 -12.26 16.83 19.70
CA PHE A 35 -13.06 16.60 18.49
C PHE A 35 -13.41 17.89 17.74
N THR A 36 -14.04 18.88 18.44
CA THR A 36 -14.50 20.12 17.81
C THR A 36 -13.31 20.97 17.32
N GLU A 37 -12.26 21.09 18.15
CA GLU A 37 -11.06 21.89 17.81
C GLU A 37 -10.41 21.38 16.54
N HIS A 38 -10.10 20.07 16.48
CA HIS A 38 -9.44 19.50 15.30
C HIS A 38 -10.33 19.39 14.06
N MET A 39 -11.66 19.26 14.24
CA MET A 39 -12.60 19.28 13.11
C MET A 39 -12.65 20.64 12.39
N TYR A 40 -12.43 21.72 13.11
CA TYR A 40 -12.50 23.09 12.56
C TYR A 40 -11.12 23.70 12.30
N ASP A 41 -10.04 23.02 12.61
CA ASP A 41 -8.68 23.46 12.27
C ASP A 41 -8.46 23.37 10.75
N VAL A 42 -8.37 24.51 10.10
CA VAL A 42 -8.21 24.60 8.63
C VAL A 42 -6.77 24.36 8.18
N ASN A 43 -5.81 24.48 9.08
CA ASN A 43 -4.37 24.37 8.78
C ASN A 43 -3.88 22.93 8.85
N VAL A 44 -4.52 22.07 9.63
CA VAL A 44 -4.08 20.69 9.90
C VAL A 44 -3.86 19.87 8.63
N THR A 45 -4.62 20.13 7.56
CA THR A 45 -4.48 19.40 6.30
C THR A 45 -3.17 19.74 5.60
N GLU A 46 -2.81 21.03 5.53
CA GLU A 46 -1.55 21.46 4.94
C GLU A 46 -0.35 20.98 5.77
N GLU A 47 -0.41 21.12 7.09
CA GLU A 47 0.61 20.61 8.01
C GLU A 47 0.81 19.09 7.85
N TYR A 48 -0.28 18.34 7.73
CA TYR A 48 -0.25 16.90 7.47
C TYR A 48 0.44 16.57 6.15
N LEU A 49 0.10 17.25 5.06
CA LEU A 49 0.66 16.98 3.73
C LEU A 49 2.16 17.29 3.69
N GLU A 50 2.59 18.42 4.25
CA GLU A 50 4.01 18.77 4.35
C GLU A 50 4.76 17.78 5.24
N ARG A 51 4.18 17.43 6.40
CA ARG A 51 4.79 16.46 7.30
C ARG A 51 4.90 15.09 6.67
N TYR A 52 3.86 14.62 5.96
CA TYR A 52 3.89 13.32 5.29
C TYR A 52 4.97 13.26 4.22
N HIS A 53 5.05 14.28 3.38
CA HIS A 53 6.08 14.39 2.35
C HIS A 53 7.50 14.37 2.95
N ALA A 54 7.73 15.11 4.03
CA ALA A 54 8.99 15.09 4.75
C ALA A 54 9.26 13.74 5.41
N TRP A 55 8.23 13.12 6.03
CA TRP A 55 8.34 11.85 6.72
C TRP A 55 8.75 10.70 5.79
N ILE A 56 8.19 10.65 4.58
CA ILE A 56 8.58 9.65 3.57
C ILE A 56 10.10 9.69 3.33
N ARG A 57 10.68 10.89 3.24
CA ARG A 57 12.13 11.10 3.01
C ARG A 57 13.01 10.71 4.17
N MET A 58 12.45 10.54 5.36
CA MET A 58 13.22 10.14 6.55
C MET A 58 13.54 8.64 6.60
N SER A 59 13.04 7.84 5.67
CA SER A 59 13.37 6.40 5.62
C SER A 59 14.87 6.22 5.39
N ALA A 60 15.49 5.45 6.29
CA ALA A 60 16.87 5.00 6.16
C ALA A 60 16.98 3.59 5.56
N LEU A 61 15.85 2.91 5.36
CA LEU A 61 15.77 1.52 4.91
C LEU A 61 15.46 1.39 3.41
N ASN A 62 14.96 2.46 2.79
CA ASN A 62 14.57 2.48 1.39
C ASN A 62 15.26 3.63 0.67
N LEU A 63 15.63 3.42 -0.58
CA LEU A 63 16.14 4.48 -1.45
C LEU A 63 14.97 5.16 -2.15
N MET A 64 15.05 6.49 -2.30
CA MET A 64 13.98 7.26 -2.92
C MET A 64 14.55 8.31 -3.87
N ALA A 65 14.02 8.38 -5.10
CA ALA A 65 14.44 9.34 -6.10
C ALA A 65 13.23 9.90 -6.87
N GLY A 66 13.24 11.19 -7.18
CA GLY A 66 12.22 11.83 -8.02
C GLY A 66 10.92 12.23 -7.31
N LEU A 67 10.87 12.19 -5.96
CA LEU A 67 9.66 12.57 -5.22
C LEU A 67 9.30 14.07 -5.41
N ASP A 68 10.28 14.93 -5.67
CA ASP A 68 10.08 16.37 -5.89
C ASP A 68 9.41 16.69 -7.23
N ASP A 69 9.37 15.72 -8.15
CA ASP A 69 8.73 15.88 -9.45
C ASP A 69 7.18 15.83 -9.34
N PHE A 70 6.66 15.63 -8.11
CA PHE A 70 5.23 15.55 -7.79
C PHE A 70 4.82 16.66 -6.82
N PRO A 71 4.70 17.91 -7.30
CA PRO A 71 4.47 19.07 -6.42
C PRO A 71 3.04 19.14 -5.85
N TYR A 72 2.08 18.47 -6.47
CA TYR A 72 0.67 18.56 -6.08
C TYR A 72 0.31 17.46 -5.08
N LYS A 73 -0.09 17.87 -3.89
CA LYS A 73 -0.36 16.99 -2.74
C LYS A 73 -1.83 17.06 -2.35
N CYS A 74 -2.42 15.90 -2.09
CA CYS A 74 -3.79 15.79 -1.60
C CYS A 74 -3.90 14.80 -0.45
N TYR A 75 -4.62 15.17 0.61
CA TYR A 75 -5.17 14.18 1.54
C TYR A 75 -6.13 13.26 0.80
N SER A 76 -6.06 11.96 1.04
CA SER A 76 -6.99 10.98 0.47
C SER A 76 -7.44 9.98 1.54
N HIS A 77 -8.64 9.43 1.36
CA HIS A 77 -9.18 8.39 2.26
C HIS A 77 -8.52 7.02 2.01
N GLY A 78 -7.24 6.91 2.39
CA GLY A 78 -6.36 5.81 2.02
C GLY A 78 -6.01 5.90 0.53
N THR A 79 -5.46 4.82 -0.03
CA THR A 79 -5.06 4.78 -1.46
C THR A 79 -6.27 4.59 -2.39
N THR A 80 -7.33 3.93 -1.93
CA THR A 80 -8.48 3.53 -2.77
C THR A 80 -9.22 4.72 -3.41
N GLU A 81 -9.38 5.83 -2.70
CA GLU A 81 -10.00 7.04 -3.27
C GLU A 81 -9.16 7.58 -4.45
N SER A 82 -7.85 7.55 -4.34
CA SER A 82 -6.96 7.98 -5.42
C SER A 82 -7.03 7.04 -6.63
N PHE A 83 -7.22 5.72 -6.40
CA PHE A 83 -7.47 4.78 -7.50
C PHE A 83 -8.73 5.13 -8.27
N ASP A 84 -9.83 5.43 -7.57
CA ASP A 84 -11.09 5.81 -8.21
C ASP A 84 -10.94 7.07 -9.07
N LYS A 85 -10.16 8.06 -8.60
CA LYS A 85 -9.90 9.28 -9.39
C LYS A 85 -9.05 8.98 -10.62
N PHE A 86 -8.02 8.15 -10.48
CA PHE A 86 -7.19 7.71 -11.60
C PHE A 86 -8.02 6.95 -12.65
N TYR A 87 -8.89 6.03 -12.22
CA TYR A 87 -9.79 5.31 -13.13
C TYR A 87 -10.74 6.26 -13.86
N MET A 88 -11.36 7.19 -13.14
CA MET A 88 -12.26 8.16 -13.75
C MET A 88 -11.56 9.09 -14.74
N LYS A 89 -10.34 9.52 -14.42
CA LYS A 89 -9.51 10.37 -15.31
C LYS A 89 -9.16 9.64 -16.61
N HIS A 90 -8.89 8.35 -16.53
CA HIS A 90 -8.46 7.53 -17.66
C HIS A 90 -9.55 6.56 -18.16
N LYS A 91 -10.83 6.85 -17.91
CA LYS A 91 -11.98 5.95 -18.19
C LYS A 91 -12.10 5.46 -19.64
N ASP A 92 -11.53 6.20 -20.58
CA ASP A 92 -11.56 5.88 -22.01
C ASP A 92 -10.35 5.00 -22.43
N ARG A 93 -9.43 4.72 -21.50
CA ARG A 93 -8.29 3.83 -21.69
C ARG A 93 -8.60 2.41 -21.19
N ARG A 94 -7.79 1.43 -21.61
CA ARG A 94 -7.82 0.07 -21.07
C ARG A 94 -6.98 0.02 -19.78
N PHE A 95 -7.58 -0.41 -18.66
CA PHE A 95 -6.87 -0.52 -17.38
C PHE A 95 -6.04 -1.77 -17.32
N ARG A 96 -4.83 -1.62 -16.79
CA ARG A 96 -3.87 -2.68 -16.63
C ARG A 96 -3.39 -2.75 -15.17
N CYS A 97 -3.26 -3.96 -14.67
CA CYS A 97 -2.51 -4.30 -13.47
C CYS A 97 -1.93 -5.70 -13.62
N PHE A 98 -0.90 -6.04 -12.86
CA PHE A 98 -0.38 -7.41 -12.83
C PHE A 98 -1.29 -8.33 -12.01
N ARG A 99 -1.29 -9.63 -12.34
CA ARG A 99 -1.91 -10.63 -11.47
C ARG A 99 -1.25 -10.61 -10.10
N GLY A 100 -2.05 -10.77 -9.05
CA GLY A 100 -1.54 -10.64 -7.68
C GLY A 100 -1.54 -9.21 -7.13
N GLU A 101 -1.90 -8.20 -7.92
CA GLU A 101 -2.13 -6.86 -7.42
C GLU A 101 -3.26 -6.80 -6.38
N TYR A 102 -3.37 -5.65 -5.71
CA TYR A 102 -4.44 -5.42 -4.75
C TYR A 102 -5.81 -5.66 -5.41
N LEU A 103 -6.59 -6.54 -4.80
CA LEU A 103 -7.85 -7.04 -5.34
C LEU A 103 -8.84 -5.93 -5.77
N TYR A 104 -8.72 -4.75 -5.18
CA TYR A 104 -9.53 -3.58 -5.53
C TYR A 104 -9.44 -3.24 -7.02
N HIS A 105 -8.24 -3.27 -7.60
CA HIS A 105 -8.02 -2.94 -9.02
C HIS A 105 -8.76 -3.89 -9.96
N GLN A 106 -8.90 -5.15 -9.55
CA GLN A 106 -9.52 -6.18 -10.37
C GLN A 106 -11.06 -6.18 -10.28
N LEU A 107 -11.61 -5.68 -9.17
CA LEU A 107 -13.00 -5.93 -8.80
C LEU A 107 -13.87 -4.70 -8.78
N ALA A 108 -13.34 -3.57 -8.32
CA ALA A 108 -14.16 -2.38 -8.09
C ALA A 108 -14.79 -1.86 -9.39
N TRP A 109 -14.06 -1.93 -10.50
CA TRP A 109 -14.45 -1.27 -11.74
C TRP A 109 -14.41 -2.15 -12.99
N ARG A 110 -14.05 -3.44 -12.88
CA ARG A 110 -13.86 -4.31 -14.05
C ARG A 110 -15.09 -4.44 -14.94
N ASP A 111 -16.29 -4.34 -14.38
CA ASP A 111 -17.55 -4.39 -15.14
C ASP A 111 -17.95 -3.02 -15.68
N LYS A 112 -17.19 -1.95 -15.39
CA LYS A 112 -17.46 -0.58 -15.79
C LYS A 112 -16.44 -0.01 -16.75
N PHE A 113 -15.20 -0.51 -16.68
CA PHE A 113 -14.11 -0.08 -17.52
C PHE A 113 -13.55 -1.26 -18.31
N ASN A 114 -13.00 -0.96 -19.46
CA ASN A 114 -12.22 -1.95 -20.21
C ASN A 114 -10.91 -2.21 -19.46
N TRP A 115 -10.63 -3.46 -19.05
CA TRP A 115 -9.39 -3.80 -18.38
C TRP A 115 -8.88 -5.19 -18.74
N LEU A 116 -7.57 -5.40 -18.61
CA LEU A 116 -6.90 -6.66 -18.85
C LEU A 116 -5.65 -6.75 -17.97
N TYR A 117 -5.26 -7.94 -17.54
CA TYR A 117 -4.00 -8.12 -16.85
C TYR A 117 -2.82 -7.77 -17.77
N ALA A 118 -1.81 -7.12 -17.19
CA ALA A 118 -0.56 -6.82 -17.89
C ALA A 118 0.25 -8.08 -18.24
N ASP A 119 -0.07 -9.21 -17.58
CA ASP A 119 0.51 -10.52 -17.86
C ASP A 119 -0.09 -11.21 -19.10
N ASP A 120 -1.30 -10.82 -19.50
CA ASP A 120 -2.06 -11.55 -20.55
C ASP A 120 -1.79 -11.03 -21.95
N ASP A 121 -1.33 -9.78 -22.09
CA ASP A 121 -1.15 -9.13 -23.38
C ASP A 121 -0.14 -7.98 -23.26
N CYS A 122 0.49 -7.60 -24.37
CA CYS A 122 1.39 -6.46 -24.42
C CYS A 122 0.69 -5.14 -24.05
N LEU A 123 1.45 -4.23 -23.45
CA LEU A 123 0.99 -2.86 -23.20
C LEU A 123 0.80 -2.11 -24.52
N ASP A 124 -0.21 -1.29 -24.60
CA ASP A 124 -0.57 -0.46 -25.76
C ASP A 124 -0.70 1.01 -25.33
N ALA A 125 -0.46 1.93 -26.25
CA ALA A 125 -0.52 3.37 -25.97
C ALA A 125 -1.88 3.86 -25.41
N ASN A 126 -2.95 3.09 -25.60
CA ASN A 126 -4.26 3.38 -25.03
C ASN A 126 -4.51 2.70 -23.67
N ASP A 127 -3.48 2.20 -23.02
CA ASP A 127 -3.57 1.63 -21.69
C ASP A 127 -3.38 2.69 -20.58
N ALA A 128 -3.77 2.35 -19.36
CA ALA A 128 -3.42 3.02 -18.12
C ALA A 128 -3.06 1.95 -17.10
N LEU A 129 -1.91 2.07 -16.43
CA LEU A 129 -1.36 1.04 -15.55
C LEU A 129 -1.46 1.46 -14.08
N VAL A 130 -1.85 0.54 -13.22
CA VAL A 130 -1.65 0.65 -11.76
C VAL A 130 -0.71 -0.47 -11.33
N ILE A 131 0.34 -0.12 -10.60
CA ILE A 131 1.31 -1.07 -10.05
C ILE A 131 1.70 -0.69 -8.62
N SER A 132 1.79 -1.68 -7.73
CA SER A 132 2.22 -1.47 -6.35
C SER A 132 3.74 -1.61 -6.19
N LEU A 133 4.32 -0.76 -5.36
CA LEU A 133 5.71 -0.85 -4.92
C LEU A 133 5.81 -0.61 -3.41
N PRO A 134 6.08 -1.61 -2.57
CA PRO A 134 6.21 -3.06 -2.88
C PRO A 134 4.94 -3.69 -3.43
N PHE A 135 5.13 -4.78 -4.21
CA PHE A 135 4.05 -5.45 -4.92
C PHE A 135 3.03 -6.10 -3.98
N GLY A 136 1.76 -5.97 -4.30
CA GLY A 136 0.64 -6.37 -3.43
C GLY A 136 0.66 -7.84 -3.02
N ASN A 137 1.07 -8.75 -3.89
CA ASN A 137 1.10 -10.18 -3.59
C ASN A 137 2.29 -10.59 -2.73
N THR A 138 3.50 -10.20 -3.12
CA THR A 138 4.72 -10.71 -2.49
C THR A 138 5.30 -9.79 -1.43
N GLY A 139 4.95 -8.50 -1.46
CA GLY A 139 5.60 -7.48 -0.63
C GLY A 139 7.06 -7.21 -1.02
N ASN A 140 7.51 -7.74 -2.16
CA ASN A 140 8.79 -7.45 -2.81
C ASN A 140 8.58 -6.52 -4.01
N LYS A 141 9.62 -6.17 -4.73
CA LYS A 141 9.49 -5.54 -6.05
C LYS A 141 9.03 -6.59 -7.07
N HIS A 142 8.03 -6.26 -7.89
CA HIS A 142 7.58 -7.17 -8.96
C HIS A 142 8.69 -7.34 -10.00
N LYS A 143 8.90 -8.56 -10.51
CA LYS A 143 10.00 -8.88 -11.44
C LYS A 143 9.95 -8.08 -12.75
N LEU A 144 8.77 -7.69 -13.19
CA LEU A 144 8.55 -6.90 -14.41
C LEU A 144 8.37 -5.40 -14.13
N HIS A 145 8.61 -4.93 -12.89
CA HIS A 145 8.33 -3.54 -12.50
C HIS A 145 9.03 -2.53 -13.40
N GLU A 146 10.36 -2.63 -13.52
CA GLU A 146 11.15 -1.70 -14.33
C GLU A 146 10.79 -1.82 -15.82
N ALA A 147 10.73 -3.04 -16.35
CA ALA A 147 10.39 -3.25 -17.75
C ALA A 147 9.01 -2.69 -18.12
N ALA A 148 8.05 -2.77 -17.21
CA ALA A 148 6.73 -2.19 -17.42
C ALA A 148 6.76 -0.66 -17.40
N LEU A 149 7.54 -0.05 -16.51
CA LEU A 149 7.70 1.41 -16.46
C LEU A 149 8.45 1.93 -17.70
N ASP A 150 9.52 1.26 -18.14
CA ASP A 150 10.23 1.60 -19.36
C ASP A 150 9.31 1.54 -20.59
N GLU A 151 8.47 0.52 -20.67
CA GLU A 151 7.50 0.40 -21.76
C GLU A 151 6.38 1.45 -21.67
N CYS A 152 5.92 1.77 -20.46
CA CYS A 152 4.97 2.87 -20.25
C CYS A 152 5.56 4.22 -20.64
N ASP A 153 6.82 4.49 -20.31
CA ASP A 153 7.54 5.69 -20.78
C ASP A 153 7.59 5.76 -22.31
N ARG A 154 7.97 4.66 -22.96
CA ARG A 154 8.06 4.57 -24.41
C ARG A 154 6.72 4.81 -25.12
N LEU A 155 5.61 4.35 -24.52
CA LEU A 155 4.27 4.41 -25.12
C LEU A 155 3.43 5.60 -24.63
N GLY A 156 3.92 6.37 -23.64
CA GLY A 156 3.14 7.46 -23.02
C GLY A 156 1.92 6.96 -22.24
N ILE A 157 2.05 5.81 -21.58
CA ILE A 157 0.99 5.21 -20.77
C ILE A 157 1.02 5.83 -19.37
N PRO A 158 -0.05 6.46 -18.87
CA PRO A 158 -0.08 6.99 -17.52
C PRO A 158 -0.06 5.85 -16.48
N VAL A 159 0.76 6.05 -15.45
CA VAL A 159 0.95 5.08 -14.35
C VAL A 159 0.60 5.71 -13.02
N LEU A 160 -0.21 5.00 -12.22
CA LEU A 160 -0.36 5.25 -10.80
C LEU A 160 0.46 4.21 -10.02
N LEU A 161 1.35 4.70 -9.14
CA LEU A 161 2.17 3.86 -8.30
C LEU A 161 1.60 3.78 -6.87
N ASP A 162 1.21 2.58 -6.42
CA ASP A 162 0.69 2.36 -5.06
C ASP A 162 1.83 2.01 -4.09
N CYS A 163 2.18 2.94 -3.21
CA CYS A 163 3.22 2.80 -2.19
C CYS A 163 2.64 2.50 -0.79
N CYS A 164 1.49 1.80 -0.71
CA CYS A 164 0.82 1.50 0.56
C CYS A 164 1.68 0.72 1.56
N TYR A 165 2.64 -0.08 1.10
CA TYR A 165 3.55 -0.86 1.95
C TYR A 165 4.87 -0.15 2.27
N PHE A 166 5.05 1.10 1.87
CA PHE A 166 6.29 1.86 2.08
C PHE A 166 6.78 1.78 3.53
N GLY A 167 5.98 2.18 4.53
CA GLY A 167 6.38 2.29 5.94
C GLY A 167 6.58 0.95 6.68
N ILE A 168 6.46 -0.18 5.97
CA ILE A 168 6.66 -1.53 6.51
C ILE A 168 7.60 -2.37 5.65
N SER A 169 8.37 -1.73 4.79
CA SER A 169 9.29 -2.37 3.84
C SER A 169 10.72 -1.90 4.01
N SER A 170 11.65 -2.67 3.49
CA SER A 170 13.06 -2.28 3.38
C SER A 170 13.70 -2.83 2.11
N ALA A 171 14.87 -2.25 1.75
CA ALA A 171 15.64 -2.62 0.57
C ALA A 171 14.85 -2.48 -0.74
N ILE A 172 13.94 -1.51 -0.78
CA ILE A 172 13.21 -1.13 -1.98
C ILE A 172 13.80 0.19 -2.52
N GLU A 173 14.04 0.22 -3.80
CA GLU A 173 14.36 1.43 -4.54
C GLU A 173 13.08 2.00 -5.15
N PHE A 174 12.64 3.13 -4.60
CA PHE A 174 11.49 3.90 -5.10
C PHE A 174 12.01 4.92 -6.12
N ASN A 175 12.04 4.54 -7.39
CA ASN A 175 12.40 5.41 -8.49
C ASN A 175 11.16 6.03 -9.13
N PHE A 176 10.87 7.29 -8.80
CA PHE A 176 9.72 8.04 -9.32
C PHE A 176 10.06 8.88 -10.55
N LYS A 177 11.29 8.78 -11.09
CA LYS A 177 11.76 9.62 -12.21
C LYS A 177 11.17 9.23 -13.57
N HIS A 178 10.48 8.11 -13.68
CA HIS A 178 9.80 7.72 -14.90
C HIS A 178 8.74 8.76 -15.28
N GLU A 179 8.76 9.20 -16.53
CA GLU A 179 7.83 10.21 -17.03
C GLU A 179 6.38 9.72 -17.03
N CYS A 180 6.18 8.43 -17.24
CA CYS A 180 4.88 7.78 -17.23
C CYS A 180 4.18 7.80 -15.86
N ILE A 181 4.93 7.89 -14.74
CA ILE A 181 4.33 7.96 -13.41
C ILE A 181 3.67 9.32 -13.24
N THR A 182 2.35 9.35 -13.25
CA THR A 182 1.56 10.59 -13.09
C THR A 182 1.13 10.82 -11.66
N ASP A 183 0.89 9.74 -10.92
CA ASP A 183 0.39 9.74 -9.55
C ASP A 183 1.12 8.72 -8.68
N ILE A 184 1.41 9.11 -7.44
CA ILE A 184 1.95 8.24 -6.39
C ILE A 184 1.02 8.32 -5.20
N VAL A 185 0.70 7.17 -4.60
CA VAL A 185 -0.19 7.14 -3.43
C VAL A 185 0.45 6.43 -2.26
N PHE A 186 0.29 7.01 -1.08
CA PHE A 186 0.74 6.48 0.20
C PHE A 186 -0.41 6.35 1.17
N SER A 187 -0.31 5.42 2.12
CA SER A 187 -1.31 5.28 3.18
C SER A 187 -0.65 4.82 4.48
N LEU A 188 -1.12 5.34 5.60
CA LEU A 188 -0.72 4.88 6.93
C LEU A 188 -1.42 3.58 7.36
N SER A 189 -2.39 3.10 6.58
CA SER A 189 -3.27 1.96 6.92
C SER A 189 -2.57 0.62 7.12
N LYS A 190 -1.32 0.48 6.65
CA LYS A 190 -0.52 -0.73 6.82
C LYS A 190 0.63 -0.52 7.80
N THR A 191 1.13 0.72 7.90
CA THR A 191 2.20 1.09 8.83
C THR A 191 1.66 1.15 10.26
N PHE A 192 0.48 1.74 10.45
CA PHE A 192 -0.12 1.93 11.78
C PHE A 192 -1.56 1.38 11.83
N PRO A 193 -2.09 1.04 13.02
CA PRO A 193 -3.42 0.46 13.20
C PRO A 193 -4.55 1.50 13.00
N VAL A 194 -4.49 2.27 11.93
CA VAL A 194 -5.43 3.36 11.58
C VAL A 194 -6.16 3.11 10.26
N ALA A 195 -6.26 1.86 9.83
CA ALA A 195 -6.88 1.51 8.56
C ALA A 195 -8.32 2.06 8.40
N HIS A 196 -9.08 2.09 9.48
CA HIS A 196 -10.46 2.58 9.49
C HIS A 196 -10.56 4.11 9.59
N ALA A 197 -9.51 4.81 9.98
CA ALA A 197 -9.45 6.27 9.94
C ALA A 197 -9.23 6.82 8.52
N ARG A 198 -8.85 5.96 7.57
CA ARG A 198 -8.69 6.27 6.15
C ARG A 198 -7.71 7.40 5.87
N ILE A 199 -6.48 7.24 6.31
CA ILE A 199 -5.42 8.27 6.23
C ILE A 199 -4.45 7.93 5.11
N GLY A 200 -4.41 8.77 4.09
CA GLY A 200 -3.53 8.61 2.93
C GLY A 200 -3.15 9.94 2.29
N MET A 201 -2.25 9.88 1.33
CA MET A 201 -1.80 11.02 0.54
C MET A 201 -1.63 10.59 -0.90
N ARG A 202 -2.12 11.41 -1.84
CA ARG A 202 -1.77 11.36 -3.25
C ARG A 202 -0.80 12.49 -3.58
N LEU A 203 0.23 12.14 -4.32
CA LEU A 203 1.14 13.07 -4.98
C LEU A 203 0.90 12.98 -6.48
N SER A 204 0.82 14.10 -7.18
CA SER A 204 0.60 14.16 -8.63
C SER A 204 1.60 15.08 -9.32
N LYS A 205 1.97 14.75 -10.56
CA LYS A 205 2.77 15.62 -11.43
C LYS A 205 1.96 16.83 -11.91
N TYR A 206 0.64 16.71 -11.96
CA TYR A 206 -0.24 17.71 -12.59
C TYR A 206 -1.26 18.25 -11.59
N ASP A 207 -1.63 19.51 -11.75
CA ASP A 207 -2.76 20.11 -11.04
C ASP A 207 -4.06 19.64 -11.72
N ASP A 208 -4.59 18.56 -11.22
CA ASP A 208 -5.82 17.97 -11.73
C ASP A 208 -7.05 18.70 -11.19
N ASP A 209 -8.08 18.81 -12.01
CA ASP A 209 -9.40 19.36 -11.61
C ASP A 209 -10.34 18.27 -11.07
N ASP A 210 -9.81 17.13 -10.61
CA ASP A 210 -10.65 16.11 -10.03
C ASP A 210 -11.20 16.52 -8.64
N THR A 211 -12.24 15.83 -8.22
CA THR A 211 -12.94 16.19 -6.97
C THR A 211 -12.07 16.07 -5.72
N LEU A 212 -11.01 15.26 -5.74
CA LEU A 212 -10.08 15.14 -4.62
C LEU A 212 -9.27 16.44 -4.44
N PHE A 213 -8.75 17.02 -5.54
CA PHE A 213 -8.08 18.32 -5.51
C PHE A 213 -9.04 19.43 -5.09
N VAL A 214 -10.28 19.44 -5.64
CA VAL A 214 -11.31 20.44 -5.27
C VAL A 214 -11.60 20.38 -3.77
N TYR A 215 -11.76 19.18 -3.19
CA TYR A 215 -12.02 19.04 -1.75
C TYR A 215 -10.82 19.49 -0.92
N ASN A 216 -9.61 19.15 -1.32
CA ASN A 216 -8.40 19.58 -0.61
C ASN A 216 -8.21 21.11 -0.66
N LYS A 217 -8.36 21.75 -1.84
CA LYS A 217 -8.30 23.21 -1.99
C LYS A 217 -9.32 23.94 -1.11
N ASN A 218 -10.45 23.32 -0.80
CA ASN A 218 -11.51 23.89 0.04
C ASN A 218 -11.50 23.33 1.48
N SER A 219 -10.50 22.55 1.86
CA SER A 219 -10.39 21.92 3.18
C SER A 219 -11.57 21.01 3.57
N TYR A 220 -12.30 20.47 2.60
CA TYR A 220 -13.38 19.48 2.80
C TYR A 220 -12.81 18.05 2.86
N VAL A 221 -11.93 17.80 3.83
CA VAL A 221 -11.24 16.53 4.03
C VAL A 221 -11.45 16.02 5.45
N ASN A 222 -11.07 14.78 5.71
CA ASN A 222 -11.09 14.22 7.06
C ASN A 222 -9.98 14.83 7.94
N ARG A 223 -10.25 15.99 8.53
CA ARG A 223 -9.29 16.72 9.38
C ARG A 223 -8.88 15.95 10.63
N LEU A 224 -9.80 15.15 11.22
CA LEU A 224 -9.44 14.27 12.33
C LEU A 224 -8.43 13.19 11.88
N GLY A 225 -8.64 12.63 10.71
CA GLY A 225 -7.67 11.70 10.11
C GLY A 225 -6.33 12.38 9.83
N ALA A 226 -6.33 13.61 9.30
CA ALA A 226 -5.11 14.39 9.09
C ALA A 226 -4.36 14.66 10.41
N TYR A 227 -5.07 15.06 11.47
CA TYR A 227 -4.50 15.26 12.80
C TYR A 227 -3.88 13.97 13.35
N ILE A 228 -4.61 12.86 13.31
CA ILE A 228 -4.11 11.55 13.76
C ILE A 228 -2.85 11.16 12.97
N GLY A 229 -2.87 11.35 11.65
CA GLY A 229 -1.73 11.07 10.77
C GLY A 229 -0.52 11.94 11.11
N LEU A 230 -0.72 13.24 11.32
CA LEU A 230 0.31 14.20 11.73
C LEU A 230 0.97 13.75 13.03
N GLN A 231 0.16 13.46 14.07
CA GLN A 231 0.66 13.00 15.36
C GLN A 231 1.45 11.68 15.29
N LEU A 232 1.01 10.73 14.47
CA LEU A 232 1.74 9.49 14.25
C LEU A 232 3.11 9.75 13.61
N MET A 233 3.17 10.60 12.59
CA MET A 233 4.42 10.92 11.87
C MET A 233 5.37 11.81 12.66
N GLU A 234 4.89 12.52 13.66
CA GLU A 234 5.74 13.29 14.61
C GLU A 234 6.42 12.38 15.64
N ASN A 235 5.75 11.31 16.03
CA ASN A 235 6.21 10.43 17.10
C ASN A 235 6.92 9.16 16.59
N TYR A 236 6.65 8.72 15.36
CA TYR A 236 7.20 7.49 14.80
C TYR A 236 7.84 7.73 13.44
N SER A 237 9.06 7.24 13.25
CA SER A 237 9.73 7.25 11.95
C SER A 237 9.03 6.31 10.94
N PRO A 238 9.22 6.50 9.61
CA PRO A 238 8.68 5.59 8.61
C PRO A 238 9.18 4.16 8.77
N ASP A 239 10.35 3.97 9.34
CA ASP A 239 10.98 2.67 9.51
C ASP A 239 10.63 1.97 10.84
N PHE A 240 9.83 2.62 11.72
CA PHE A 240 9.58 2.16 13.08
C PHE A 240 9.06 0.73 13.15
N ILE A 241 7.98 0.43 12.45
CA ILE A 241 7.34 -0.89 12.47
C ILE A 241 8.28 -1.95 11.88
N TYR A 242 8.94 -1.65 10.78
CA TYR A 242 9.88 -2.59 10.17
C TYR A 242 11.03 -2.93 11.11
N LYS A 243 11.70 -1.92 11.68
CA LYS A 243 12.82 -2.12 12.61
C LYS A 243 12.42 -2.90 13.84
N LYS A 244 11.22 -2.63 14.36
CA LYS A 244 10.71 -3.27 15.58
C LYS A 244 10.43 -4.77 15.38
N TYR A 245 9.90 -5.16 14.22
CA TYR A 245 9.37 -6.50 14.00
C TYR A 245 10.15 -7.38 13.01
N LYS A 246 11.26 -6.88 12.45
CA LYS A 246 12.05 -7.65 11.46
C LYS A 246 12.60 -8.95 12.03
N SER A 247 13.06 -8.95 13.28
CA SER A 247 13.57 -10.16 13.93
C SER A 247 12.48 -11.22 14.09
N GLN A 248 11.27 -10.82 14.49
CA GLN A 248 10.13 -11.73 14.61
C GLN A 248 9.73 -12.31 13.24
N GLN A 249 9.68 -11.48 12.18
CA GLN A 249 9.44 -11.99 10.82
C GLN A 249 10.42 -13.09 10.45
N LEU A 250 11.73 -12.87 10.68
CA LEU A 250 12.76 -13.84 10.35
C LEU A 250 12.60 -15.16 11.11
N GLU A 251 12.31 -15.09 12.41
CA GLU A 251 12.08 -16.28 13.23
C GLU A 251 10.79 -17.03 12.82
N PHE A 252 9.71 -16.31 12.49
CA PHE A 252 8.47 -16.92 11.98
C PHE A 252 8.69 -17.59 10.62
N CYS A 253 9.39 -16.93 9.71
CA CYS A 253 9.77 -17.53 8.43
C CYS A 253 10.61 -18.78 8.59
N LYS A 254 11.60 -18.75 9.48
CA LYS A 254 12.42 -19.91 9.81
C LYS A 254 11.59 -21.06 10.39
N HIS A 255 10.67 -20.76 11.30
CA HIS A 255 9.80 -21.76 11.91
C HIS A 255 8.87 -22.43 10.88
N LEU A 256 8.35 -21.66 9.92
CA LEU A 256 7.45 -22.15 8.87
C LEU A 256 8.20 -22.72 7.65
N GLY A 257 9.51 -22.53 7.55
CA GLY A 257 10.30 -22.93 6.39
C GLY A 257 9.92 -22.16 5.11
N VAL A 258 9.72 -20.83 5.26
CA VAL A 258 9.37 -19.91 4.17
C VAL A 258 10.38 -18.75 4.10
N GLU A 259 10.42 -18.05 2.96
CA GLU A 259 11.32 -16.92 2.75
C GLU A 259 10.72 -15.60 3.27
N PRO A 260 11.51 -14.74 3.93
CA PRO A 260 11.03 -13.42 4.35
C PRO A 260 10.90 -12.47 3.16
N SER A 261 9.78 -11.75 3.09
CA SER A 261 9.59 -10.66 2.15
C SER A 261 10.36 -9.39 2.55
N SER A 262 10.55 -8.47 1.59
CA SER A 262 10.99 -7.09 1.85
C SER A 262 9.98 -6.32 2.71
N THR A 263 8.71 -6.72 2.70
CA THR A 263 7.67 -6.20 3.60
C THR A 263 7.62 -7.04 4.87
N VAL A 264 7.78 -6.44 6.04
CA VAL A 264 7.86 -7.15 7.34
C VAL A 264 6.63 -8.02 7.65
N LEU A 265 5.51 -7.75 7.00
CA LEU A 265 4.26 -8.49 7.23
C LEU A 265 4.24 -9.89 6.62
N PHE A 266 5.15 -10.24 5.70
CA PHE A 266 4.96 -11.44 4.88
C PHE A 266 6.10 -12.44 4.97
N GLY A 267 5.70 -13.72 4.99
CA GLY A 267 6.52 -14.85 4.57
C GLY A 267 6.02 -15.38 3.22
N ILE A 268 6.95 -15.83 2.38
CA ILE A 268 6.68 -16.30 1.02
C ILE A 268 7.05 -17.78 0.94
N ALA A 269 6.06 -18.59 0.64
CA ALA A 269 6.20 -20.02 0.44
C ALA A 269 6.19 -20.39 -1.04
N PRO A 270 6.87 -21.47 -1.47
CA PRO A 270 6.69 -22.03 -2.80
C PRO A 270 5.26 -22.58 -2.97
N GLN A 271 4.82 -22.74 -4.23
CA GLN A 271 3.46 -23.10 -4.61
C GLN A 271 2.97 -24.42 -3.99
N ASP A 272 3.86 -25.38 -3.80
CA ASP A 272 3.56 -26.70 -3.24
C ASP A 272 3.41 -26.71 -1.70
N LYS A 273 3.70 -25.58 -1.05
CA LYS A 273 3.52 -25.40 0.40
C LYS A 273 2.44 -24.35 0.67
N TYR A 274 1.64 -24.61 1.71
CA TYR A 274 0.57 -23.70 2.12
C TYR A 274 -0.41 -23.37 0.97
N VAL A 275 -0.80 -24.42 0.24
CA VAL A 275 -1.64 -24.33 -0.98
C VAL A 275 -3.01 -23.67 -0.72
N GLU A 276 -3.51 -23.74 0.52
CA GLU A 276 -4.73 -23.06 0.96
C GLU A 276 -4.62 -21.53 0.89
N TYR A 277 -3.40 -21.00 0.79
CA TYR A 277 -3.11 -19.57 0.64
C TYR A 277 -2.91 -19.14 -0.82
N ASP A 278 -2.99 -20.07 -1.77
CA ASP A 278 -3.01 -19.74 -3.19
C ASP A 278 -4.12 -18.74 -3.48
N ARG A 279 -3.79 -17.66 -4.16
CA ARG A 279 -4.74 -16.60 -4.51
C ARG A 279 -5.61 -16.94 -5.71
N GLY A 280 -5.26 -17.99 -6.46
CA GLY A 280 -6.05 -18.50 -7.57
C GLY A 280 -6.19 -17.54 -8.75
N ASP A 281 -5.28 -16.56 -8.89
CA ASP A 281 -5.34 -15.56 -9.96
C ASP A 281 -4.52 -15.94 -11.20
N GLY A 282 -3.88 -17.11 -11.18
CA GLY A 282 -3.09 -17.63 -12.30
C GLY A 282 -1.86 -16.76 -12.62
N SER A 283 -1.36 -15.99 -11.64
CA SER A 283 -0.14 -15.21 -11.80
C SER A 283 1.04 -16.11 -12.16
N PRO A 284 2.01 -15.65 -12.97
CA PRO A 284 3.33 -16.30 -13.07
C PRO A 284 4.09 -16.30 -11.73
N ASP A 285 3.71 -15.40 -10.81
CA ASP A 285 4.07 -15.45 -9.39
C ASP A 285 3.05 -16.27 -8.55
N ALA A 286 2.08 -16.93 -9.16
CA ALA A 286 1.19 -17.93 -8.55
C ALA A 286 1.96 -19.19 -8.08
N GLU A 287 3.24 -19.28 -8.44
CA GLU A 287 4.19 -20.24 -7.84
C GLU A 287 4.53 -19.91 -6.38
N LEU A 288 3.95 -18.83 -5.81
CA LEU A 288 4.26 -18.35 -4.48
C LEU A 288 2.99 -18.12 -3.65
N ASN A 289 2.97 -18.70 -2.46
CA ASN A 289 1.93 -18.48 -1.48
C ASN A 289 2.39 -17.47 -0.43
N ARG A 290 1.59 -16.42 -0.19
CA ARG A 290 1.88 -15.39 0.78
C ARG A 290 1.19 -15.66 2.12
N LEU A 291 2.00 -15.72 3.18
CA LEU A 291 1.53 -15.81 4.56
C LEU A 291 1.67 -14.44 5.23
N SER A 292 0.59 -13.94 5.82
CA SER A 292 0.58 -12.63 6.48
C SER A 292 0.71 -12.78 7.98
N PHE A 293 1.72 -12.16 8.56
CA PHE A 293 2.07 -12.24 9.99
C PHE A 293 1.51 -11.09 10.84
N HIS A 294 0.75 -10.18 10.26
CA HIS A 294 0.33 -8.94 10.95
C HIS A 294 -0.32 -9.17 12.34
N LYS A 295 -1.03 -10.27 12.53
CA LYS A 295 -1.66 -10.64 13.82
C LYS A 295 -0.66 -11.22 14.82
N PHE A 296 0.41 -11.82 14.30
CA PHE A 296 1.37 -12.60 15.09
C PHE A 296 2.61 -11.81 15.48
N LEU A 297 2.99 -10.78 14.69
CA LEU A 297 4.21 -10.01 14.93
C LEU A 297 4.34 -9.44 16.36
N PRO A 298 3.26 -9.05 17.06
CA PRO A 298 3.37 -8.62 18.45
C PRO A 298 3.62 -9.77 19.47
N MET A 299 3.53 -11.02 19.04
CA MET A 299 3.71 -12.20 19.91
C MET A 299 5.19 -12.59 20.01
N SER A 300 5.52 -13.31 21.06
CA SER A 300 6.81 -14.03 21.12
C SER A 300 6.82 -15.21 20.14
N VAL A 301 8.01 -15.73 19.85
CA VAL A 301 8.19 -16.91 18.98
C VAL A 301 7.53 -18.15 19.59
N GLU A 302 7.57 -18.27 20.92
CA GLU A 302 6.98 -19.37 21.67
C GLU A 302 5.43 -19.33 21.56
N GLU A 303 4.83 -18.17 21.75
CA GLU A 303 3.38 -17.98 21.59
C GLU A 303 2.95 -18.27 20.15
N PHE A 304 3.69 -17.77 19.16
CA PHE A 304 3.46 -18.06 17.74
C PHE A 304 3.49 -19.57 17.46
N ALA A 305 4.52 -20.27 17.94
CA ALA A 305 4.64 -21.71 17.75
C ALA A 305 3.52 -22.52 18.42
N GLN A 306 2.95 -22.02 19.53
CA GLN A 306 1.80 -22.63 20.19
C GLN A 306 0.50 -22.41 19.40
N CYS A 307 0.28 -21.20 18.87
CA CYS A 307 -0.89 -20.89 18.05
C CYS A 307 -0.99 -21.78 16.81
N ILE A 308 0.15 -22.02 16.12
CA ILE A 308 0.16 -22.83 14.88
C ILE A 308 -0.07 -24.33 15.16
N LYS A 309 0.31 -24.84 16.32
CA LYS A 309 0.11 -26.26 16.68
C LYS A 309 -1.33 -26.61 17.03
N GLN A 310 -2.16 -25.61 17.32
CA GLN A 310 -3.57 -25.78 17.71
C GLN A 310 -4.54 -25.71 16.52
N GLU A 311 -4.04 -25.37 15.35
CA GLU A 311 -4.74 -25.35 14.07
C GLU A 311 -4.33 -26.51 13.17
#